data_e22428fb93a567ded5425cc24bb5cdf5
#
_entry.id   e22428fb93a567ded5425cc24bb5cdf5
#
_cell.length_a   1.000
_cell.length_b   1.000
_cell.length_c   1.000
_cell.angle_alpha   90.00
_cell.angle_beta   90.00
_cell.angle_gamma   90.00
#
_symmetry.space_group_name_H-M   'P 1'
#
loop_
_entity.id
_entity.type
_entity.pdbx_description
1 polymer ?
#
loop_
_entity_poly.entity_id
_entity_poly.type
_entity_poly.pdbx_seq_one_letter_code
_entity_poly.pdbx_strand_id
1 'polypeptide(L)'
;MKFTVDQEFWDLFPQAQVVVMTVEDIDNHVDESKDPYFKDLLDKGVARSKVFIDEEQFTASPVVQEWRQAFTKFKTKKGARSSIEALLKRVSQGREFYPINPLVDLYNSVSLAYAIPCGGEDMEKLAGGLSLGKAKGGEPFFPLGAEEDAPALPEEIIYYDQEGAVCRCLNWREAQRTMLTEETRQAILVMEAVTEEQAERAKEAMDELKGLVKDYFGVEGKISYLSTQEASLEV
;
A
#
# COMPACT_ATOMS: atom_id res chain seq x y z
N MET A 1 8.80 -5.84 16.65
CA MET A 1 9.43 -5.70 15.32
C MET A 1 9.69 -4.22 15.07
N LYS A 2 10.72 -3.86 14.25
CA LYS A 2 10.99 -2.45 13.94
C LYS A 2 10.66 -2.16 12.47
N PHE A 3 9.99 -1.03 12.21
CA PHE A 3 9.88 -0.46 10.88
C PHE A 3 10.73 0.80 10.80
N THR A 4 11.57 0.90 9.78
CA THR A 4 12.50 2.02 9.58
C THR A 4 12.35 2.57 8.16
N VAL A 5 12.35 3.88 8.03
CA VAL A 5 12.44 4.56 6.74
C VAL A 5 13.84 5.18 6.63
N ASP A 6 14.60 4.72 5.64
CA ASP A 6 16.00 5.09 5.46
C ASP A 6 16.14 6.54 4.99
N GLN A 7 17.31 7.14 5.28
CA GLN A 7 17.58 8.53 4.94
C GLN A 7 17.47 8.79 3.42
N GLU A 8 17.84 7.82 2.59
CA GLU A 8 17.78 7.92 1.14
C GLU A 8 16.35 8.12 0.61
N PHE A 9 15.34 7.58 1.29
CA PHE A 9 13.94 7.88 0.96
C PHE A 9 13.59 9.34 1.29
N TRP A 10 13.97 9.80 2.49
CA TRP A 10 13.71 11.19 2.91
C TRP A 10 14.46 12.22 2.07
N ASP A 11 15.65 11.89 1.57
CA ASP A 11 16.41 12.76 0.65
C ASP A 11 15.67 12.99 -0.68
N LEU A 12 14.94 12.00 -1.16
CA LEU A 12 14.09 12.09 -2.36
C LEU A 12 12.74 12.76 -2.08
N PHE A 13 12.19 12.54 -0.89
CA PHE A 13 10.85 12.97 -0.50
C PHE A 13 10.85 13.64 0.88
N PRO A 14 11.46 14.83 1.02
CA PRO A 14 11.64 15.47 2.34
C PRO A 14 10.33 15.92 3.01
N GLN A 15 9.23 16.03 2.26
CA GLN A 15 7.90 16.36 2.76
C GLN A 15 6.99 15.14 2.93
N ALA A 16 7.50 13.95 2.61
CA ALA A 16 6.70 12.73 2.70
C ALA A 16 6.29 12.43 4.14
N GLN A 17 5.16 11.76 4.25
CA GLN A 17 4.72 11.08 5.45
C GLN A 17 4.39 9.63 5.10
N VAL A 18 4.70 8.73 6.01
CA VAL A 18 4.32 7.33 5.92
C VAL A 18 3.38 7.04 7.09
N VAL A 19 2.12 6.78 6.77
CA VAL A 19 1.09 6.46 7.76
C VAL A 19 1.01 4.96 7.88
N VAL A 20 1.16 4.45 9.09
CA VAL A 20 1.24 3.03 9.38
C VAL A 20 0.14 2.63 10.34
N MET A 21 -0.52 1.51 10.07
CA MET A 21 -1.41 0.88 11.04
C MET A 21 -0.99 -0.57 11.26
N THR A 22 -0.89 -0.97 12.51
CA THR A 22 -0.72 -2.38 12.87
C THR A 22 -2.00 -2.92 13.44
N VAL A 23 -2.31 -4.15 13.10
CA VAL A 23 -3.45 -4.90 13.59
C VAL A 23 -3.00 -6.29 14.02
N GLU A 24 -3.52 -6.76 15.14
CA GLU A 24 -3.21 -8.07 15.72
C GLU A 24 -4.51 -8.82 16.02
N ASP A 25 -4.41 -10.12 16.14
CA ASP A 25 -5.52 -11.01 16.47
C ASP A 25 -6.71 -10.94 15.48
N ILE A 26 -6.44 -10.66 14.20
CA ILE A 26 -7.47 -10.67 13.16
C ILE A 26 -7.76 -12.10 12.68
N ASP A 27 -8.99 -12.31 12.21
CA ASP A 27 -9.37 -13.49 11.44
C ASP A 27 -9.63 -13.11 9.98
N ASN A 28 -8.57 -13.21 9.15
CA ASN A 28 -8.62 -12.83 7.75
C ASN A 28 -9.18 -13.93 6.82
N HIS A 29 -9.86 -14.95 7.41
CA HIS A 29 -10.46 -16.03 6.63
C HIS A 29 -11.57 -15.52 5.70
N VAL A 30 -11.62 -16.07 4.47
CA VAL A 30 -12.65 -15.73 3.49
C VAL A 30 -13.95 -16.46 3.82
N ASP A 31 -15.00 -15.70 4.05
CA ASP A 31 -16.37 -16.19 4.15
C ASP A 31 -17.19 -15.62 2.98
N GLU A 32 -17.46 -16.45 1.98
CA GLU A 32 -18.21 -16.04 0.78
C GLU A 32 -19.58 -15.43 1.10
N SER A 33 -20.17 -15.74 2.26
CA SER A 33 -21.41 -15.10 2.71
C SER A 33 -21.27 -13.59 2.97
N LYS A 34 -20.04 -13.11 3.14
CA LYS A 34 -19.67 -11.71 3.34
C LYS A 34 -19.30 -10.98 2.04
N ASP A 35 -19.19 -11.68 0.92
CA ASP A 35 -18.88 -11.05 -0.38
C ASP A 35 -19.78 -9.85 -0.71
N PRO A 36 -21.10 -9.88 -0.46
CA PRO A 36 -21.94 -8.71 -0.71
C PRO A 36 -21.54 -7.46 0.11
N TYR A 37 -21.05 -7.64 1.34
CA TYR A 37 -20.57 -6.57 2.19
C TYR A 37 -19.28 -5.95 1.61
N PHE A 38 -18.28 -6.77 1.26
CA PHE A 38 -17.04 -6.28 0.68
C PHE A 38 -17.25 -5.68 -0.71
N LYS A 39 -18.11 -6.28 -1.52
CA LYS A 39 -18.49 -5.72 -2.83
C LYS A 39 -19.09 -4.33 -2.69
N ASP A 40 -19.99 -4.12 -1.74
CA ASP A 40 -20.58 -2.81 -1.46
C ASP A 40 -19.55 -1.78 -1.01
N LEU A 41 -18.59 -2.16 -0.16
CA LEU A 41 -17.48 -1.29 0.24
C LEU A 41 -16.60 -0.90 -0.97
N LEU A 42 -16.21 -1.87 -1.79
CA LEU A 42 -15.41 -1.62 -2.99
C LEU A 42 -16.17 -0.71 -3.98
N ASP A 43 -17.46 -0.94 -4.19
CA ASP A 43 -18.29 -0.11 -5.07
C ASP A 43 -18.44 1.32 -4.55
N LYS A 44 -18.56 1.51 -3.22
CA LYS A 44 -18.52 2.84 -2.59
C LYS A 44 -17.17 3.52 -2.77
N GLY A 45 -16.06 2.78 -2.63
CA GLY A 45 -14.72 3.26 -2.91
C GLY A 45 -14.58 3.72 -4.36
N VAL A 46 -15.04 2.90 -5.31
CA VAL A 46 -15.09 3.24 -6.74
C VAL A 46 -15.92 4.51 -6.99
N ALA A 47 -17.08 4.64 -6.38
CA ALA A 47 -17.93 5.83 -6.57
C ALA A 47 -17.23 7.09 -6.06
N ARG A 48 -16.60 7.03 -4.88
CA ARG A 48 -15.84 8.15 -4.28
C ARG A 48 -14.60 8.50 -5.09
N SER A 49 -13.92 7.52 -5.70
CA SER A 49 -12.69 7.75 -6.46
C SER A 49 -12.87 8.58 -7.72
N LYS A 50 -14.09 8.68 -8.24
CA LYS A 50 -14.38 9.38 -9.52
C LYS A 50 -13.99 10.85 -9.49
N VAL A 51 -14.03 11.52 -8.33
CA VAL A 51 -13.63 12.93 -8.18
C VAL A 51 -12.14 13.16 -8.45
N PHE A 52 -11.33 12.12 -8.39
CA PHE A 52 -9.88 12.16 -8.63
C PHE A 52 -9.50 11.81 -10.07
N ILE A 53 -10.46 11.44 -10.89
CA ILE A 53 -10.23 10.96 -12.27
C ILE A 53 -10.69 12.05 -13.25
N ASP A 54 -9.79 12.45 -14.15
CA ASP A 54 -10.17 13.25 -15.31
C ASP A 54 -10.88 12.32 -16.31
N GLU A 55 -12.14 12.62 -16.59
CA GLU A 55 -12.99 11.79 -17.44
C GLU A 55 -12.59 11.82 -18.91
N GLU A 56 -12.02 12.93 -19.38
CA GLU A 56 -11.58 13.08 -20.78
C GLU A 56 -10.21 12.45 -20.99
N GLN A 57 -9.30 12.64 -20.04
CA GLN A 57 -7.92 12.15 -20.14
C GLN A 57 -7.39 11.63 -18.80
N PHE A 58 -7.57 10.35 -18.52
CA PHE A 58 -7.11 9.70 -17.27
C PHE A 58 -5.68 10.12 -16.85
N THR A 59 -4.77 10.21 -17.82
CA THR A 59 -3.38 10.57 -17.54
C THR A 59 -3.18 12.03 -17.12
N ALA A 60 -4.19 12.89 -17.29
CA ALA A 60 -4.18 14.28 -16.82
C ALA A 60 -4.70 14.43 -15.38
N SER A 61 -5.24 13.36 -14.79
CA SER A 61 -5.70 13.36 -13.40
C SER A 61 -4.57 13.81 -12.45
N PRO A 62 -4.78 14.82 -11.59
CA PRO A 62 -3.72 15.37 -10.73
C PRO A 62 -3.02 14.30 -9.89
N VAL A 63 -3.78 13.41 -9.25
CA VAL A 63 -3.22 12.29 -8.45
C VAL A 63 -2.31 11.39 -9.29
N VAL A 64 -2.69 11.10 -10.54
CA VAL A 64 -1.87 10.29 -11.44
C VAL A 64 -0.57 11.00 -11.80
N GLN A 65 -0.64 12.31 -12.07
CA GLN A 65 0.55 13.11 -12.39
C GLN A 65 1.51 13.23 -11.21
N GLU A 66 1.00 13.44 -9.99
CA GLU A 66 1.81 13.49 -8.76
C GLU A 66 2.61 12.21 -8.57
N TRP A 67 1.96 11.03 -8.67
CA TRP A 67 2.64 9.75 -8.52
C TRP A 67 3.62 9.47 -9.66
N ARG A 68 3.28 9.81 -10.90
CA ARG A 68 4.22 9.69 -12.02
C ARG A 68 5.44 10.56 -11.83
N GLN A 69 5.27 11.80 -11.34
CA GLN A 69 6.40 12.67 -11.00
C GLN A 69 7.25 12.07 -9.87
N ALA A 70 6.63 11.52 -8.82
CA ALA A 70 7.37 10.83 -7.76
C ALA A 70 8.21 9.68 -8.31
N PHE A 71 7.65 8.87 -9.21
CA PHE A 71 8.34 7.74 -9.84
C PHE A 71 9.47 8.14 -10.80
N THR A 72 9.62 9.42 -11.15
CA THR A 72 10.81 9.90 -11.89
C THR A 72 12.02 10.16 -11.00
N LYS A 73 11.85 10.23 -9.69
CA LYS A 73 12.92 10.58 -8.74
C LYS A 73 13.84 9.41 -8.40
N PHE A 74 13.47 8.18 -8.72
CA PHE A 74 14.27 6.99 -8.43
C PHE A 74 14.23 5.99 -9.60
N LYS A 75 15.11 4.99 -9.56
CA LYS A 75 15.13 3.93 -10.57
C LYS A 75 13.86 3.10 -10.48
N THR A 76 13.23 2.82 -11.62
CA THR A 76 12.04 1.98 -11.70
C THR A 76 12.20 0.88 -12.73
N LYS A 77 11.52 -0.25 -12.53
CA LYS A 77 11.33 -1.26 -13.57
C LYS A 77 10.43 -0.69 -14.67
N LYS A 78 10.70 -1.05 -15.93
CA LYS A 78 9.87 -0.62 -17.08
C LYS A 78 8.41 -1.00 -16.84
N GLY A 79 7.52 -0.01 -16.89
CA GLY A 79 6.08 -0.18 -16.69
C GLY A 79 5.62 -0.16 -15.22
N ALA A 80 6.54 0.03 -14.27
CA ALA A 80 6.16 0.26 -12.88
C ALA A 80 5.38 1.58 -12.74
N ARG A 81 4.39 1.55 -11.87
CA ARG A 81 3.53 2.69 -11.52
C ARG A 81 3.01 2.51 -10.09
N SER A 82 2.57 3.58 -9.46
CA SER A 82 1.91 3.48 -8.16
C SER A 82 0.70 2.56 -8.20
N SER A 83 0.45 1.81 -7.13
CA SER A 83 -0.73 0.95 -6.97
C SER A 83 -2.03 1.73 -7.16
N ILE A 84 -2.11 2.96 -6.62
CA ILE A 84 -3.31 3.79 -6.79
C ILE A 84 -3.54 4.20 -8.24
N GLU A 85 -2.49 4.47 -9.04
CA GLU A 85 -2.67 4.70 -10.49
C GLU A 85 -3.27 3.46 -11.16
N ALA A 86 -2.85 2.26 -10.75
CA ALA A 86 -3.37 1.02 -11.32
C ALA A 86 -4.85 0.81 -10.95
N LEU A 87 -5.23 1.09 -9.69
CA LEU A 87 -6.62 1.00 -9.23
C LEU A 87 -7.52 2.02 -9.94
N LEU A 88 -7.14 3.31 -9.95
CA LEU A 88 -7.91 4.37 -10.63
C LEU A 88 -8.05 4.13 -12.14
N LYS A 89 -7.03 3.53 -12.77
CA LYS A 89 -7.13 3.15 -14.18
C LYS A 89 -8.18 2.07 -14.43
N ARG A 90 -8.32 1.10 -13.51
CA ARG A 90 -9.41 0.11 -13.61
C ARG A 90 -10.77 0.78 -13.48
N VAL A 91 -10.92 1.75 -12.56
CA VAL A 91 -12.14 2.55 -12.42
C VAL A 91 -12.45 3.31 -13.70
N SER A 92 -11.48 4.03 -14.29
CA SER A 92 -11.68 4.79 -15.53
C SER A 92 -12.05 3.91 -16.73
N GLN A 93 -11.73 2.62 -16.68
CA GLN A 93 -12.09 1.63 -17.70
C GLN A 93 -13.42 0.93 -17.41
N GLY A 94 -14.13 1.31 -16.35
CA GLY A 94 -15.38 0.68 -15.95
C GLY A 94 -15.23 -0.78 -15.51
N ARG A 95 -14.04 -1.18 -15.05
CA ARG A 95 -13.81 -2.54 -14.58
C ARG A 95 -14.31 -2.71 -13.16
N GLU A 96 -14.97 -3.81 -12.90
CA GLU A 96 -15.45 -4.14 -11.57
C GLU A 96 -14.33 -4.63 -10.65
N PHE A 97 -14.54 -4.44 -9.35
CA PHE A 97 -13.74 -4.99 -8.27
C PHE A 97 -14.51 -6.08 -7.57
N TYR A 98 -13.83 -7.16 -7.25
CA TYR A 98 -14.39 -8.33 -6.56
C TYR A 98 -13.61 -8.58 -5.27
N PRO A 99 -14.26 -9.12 -4.23
CA PRO A 99 -13.60 -9.50 -2.99
C PRO A 99 -12.41 -10.44 -3.21
N ILE A 100 -11.40 -10.28 -2.39
CA ILE A 100 -10.16 -11.09 -2.39
C ILE A 100 -10.00 -11.76 -1.03
N ASN A 101 -9.83 -10.96 0.02
CA ASN A 101 -9.89 -11.36 1.42
C ASN A 101 -10.23 -10.13 2.27
N PRO A 102 -10.74 -10.32 3.49
CA PRO A 102 -11.30 -9.21 4.28
C PRO A 102 -10.38 -8.00 4.38
N LEU A 103 -9.13 -8.18 4.81
CA LEU A 103 -8.24 -7.04 5.06
C LEU A 103 -7.84 -6.31 3.77
N VAL A 104 -7.59 -7.06 2.68
CA VAL A 104 -7.30 -6.50 1.36
C VAL A 104 -8.49 -5.67 0.84
N ASP A 105 -9.71 -6.17 1.02
CA ASP A 105 -10.90 -5.49 0.53
C ASP A 105 -11.20 -4.22 1.32
N LEU A 106 -10.99 -4.24 2.64
CA LEU A 106 -11.09 -3.05 3.48
C LEU A 106 -10.11 -1.98 3.01
N TYR A 107 -8.81 -2.29 2.90
CA TYR A 107 -7.84 -1.26 2.52
C TYR A 107 -7.98 -0.82 1.05
N ASN A 108 -8.37 -1.70 0.12
CA ASN A 108 -8.62 -1.32 -1.26
C ASN A 108 -9.81 -0.37 -1.39
N SER A 109 -10.88 -0.60 -0.62
CA SER A 109 -12.05 0.29 -0.62
C SER A 109 -11.68 1.70 -0.18
N VAL A 110 -10.84 1.83 0.85
CA VAL A 110 -10.36 3.10 1.38
C VAL A 110 -9.31 3.73 0.45
N SER A 111 -8.35 2.94 -0.05
CA SER A 111 -7.36 3.39 -1.04
C SER A 111 -8.05 4.04 -2.25
N LEU A 112 -9.09 3.40 -2.79
CA LEU A 112 -9.92 3.97 -3.86
C LEU A 112 -10.61 5.26 -3.42
N ALA A 113 -11.28 5.24 -2.26
CA ALA A 113 -12.11 6.36 -1.78
C ALA A 113 -11.31 7.65 -1.59
N TYR A 114 -10.05 7.56 -1.20
CA TYR A 114 -9.17 8.70 -0.93
C TYR A 114 -8.07 8.89 -1.98
N ALA A 115 -8.01 8.03 -2.98
CA ALA A 115 -6.97 8.04 -4.01
C ALA A 115 -5.54 8.08 -3.41
N ILE A 116 -5.30 7.24 -2.39
CA ILE A 116 -4.01 7.07 -1.71
C ILE A 116 -3.57 5.61 -1.87
N PRO A 117 -2.31 5.32 -2.21
CA PRO A 117 -1.81 3.95 -2.20
C PRO A 117 -1.87 3.37 -0.79
N CYS A 118 -2.27 2.12 -0.69
CA CYS A 118 -2.21 1.34 0.54
C CYS A 118 -1.68 -0.05 0.22
N GLY A 119 -0.71 -0.51 0.98
CA GLY A 119 -0.20 -1.88 0.96
C GLY A 119 -0.31 -2.52 2.34
N GLY A 120 -0.24 -3.83 2.37
CA GLY A 120 -0.31 -4.58 3.63
C GLY A 120 0.53 -5.84 3.58
N GLU A 121 1.27 -6.09 4.67
CA GLU A 121 2.15 -7.25 4.80
C GLU A 121 1.79 -8.05 6.06
N ASP A 122 1.94 -9.36 5.97
CA ASP A 122 1.83 -10.29 7.09
C ASP A 122 3.06 -10.15 8.00
N MET A 123 2.87 -9.64 9.21
CA MET A 123 3.97 -9.35 10.14
C MET A 123 4.71 -10.60 10.58
N GLU A 124 4.06 -11.76 10.62
CA GLU A 124 4.68 -13.03 11.01
C GLU A 124 5.62 -13.58 9.92
N LYS A 125 5.51 -13.06 8.70
CA LYS A 125 6.35 -13.45 7.54
C LYS A 125 7.49 -12.47 7.26
N LEU A 126 7.55 -11.35 8.00
CA LEU A 126 8.65 -10.39 7.87
C LEU A 126 9.88 -10.86 8.66
N ALA A 127 11.02 -10.88 8.01
CA ALA A 127 12.29 -11.34 8.59
C ALA A 127 13.07 -10.18 9.22
N GLY A 128 13.08 -10.10 10.56
CA GLY A 128 13.92 -9.13 11.30
C GLY A 128 13.45 -7.68 11.28
N GLY A 129 12.27 -7.40 10.76
CA GLY A 129 11.67 -6.07 10.65
C GLY A 129 11.41 -5.65 9.22
N LEU A 130 10.90 -4.43 9.04
CA LEU A 130 10.59 -3.86 7.72
C LEU A 130 11.38 -2.57 7.53
N SER A 131 11.92 -2.36 6.35
CA SER A 131 12.58 -1.11 5.98
C SER A 131 12.03 -0.57 4.67
N LEU A 132 11.95 0.76 4.55
CA LEU A 132 11.69 1.46 3.30
C LEU A 132 12.93 2.26 2.94
N GLY A 133 13.55 1.96 1.80
CA GLY A 133 14.80 2.61 1.42
C GLY A 133 15.23 2.29 0.00
N LYS A 134 16.51 2.59 -0.28
CA LYS A 134 17.10 2.42 -1.60
C LYS A 134 17.72 1.03 -1.75
N ALA A 135 17.30 0.29 -2.78
CA ALA A 135 17.85 -1.00 -3.13
C ALA A 135 19.32 -0.92 -3.54
N LYS A 136 20.12 -1.87 -3.08
CA LYS A 136 21.49 -2.08 -3.56
C LYS A 136 21.52 -2.75 -4.93
N GLY A 137 20.43 -3.47 -5.24
CA GLY A 137 20.24 -4.28 -6.43
C GLY A 137 20.53 -5.75 -6.17
N GLY A 138 19.65 -6.59 -6.69
CA GLY A 138 19.76 -8.04 -6.53
C GLY A 138 18.99 -8.59 -5.33
N GLU A 139 18.28 -7.75 -4.57
CA GLU A 139 17.39 -8.22 -3.50
C GLU A 139 16.35 -9.18 -4.11
N PRO A 140 16.26 -10.45 -3.63
CA PRO A 140 15.32 -11.43 -4.14
C PRO A 140 13.89 -10.92 -4.06
N PHE A 141 13.10 -11.17 -5.10
CA PHE A 141 11.72 -10.72 -5.15
C PHE A 141 10.88 -11.60 -6.08
N PHE A 142 9.98 -12.36 -5.52
CA PHE A 142 8.97 -13.10 -6.27
C PHE A 142 7.66 -12.32 -6.27
N PRO A 143 7.32 -11.63 -7.38
CA PRO A 143 6.08 -10.87 -7.47
C PRO A 143 4.86 -11.76 -7.28
N LEU A 144 3.78 -11.22 -6.73
CA LEU A 144 2.50 -11.92 -6.63
C LEU A 144 2.08 -12.47 -8.00
N GLY A 145 1.85 -13.79 -8.06
CA GLY A 145 1.44 -14.51 -9.27
C GLY A 145 2.56 -14.78 -10.28
N ALA A 146 3.84 -14.58 -9.92
CA ALA A 146 4.98 -14.92 -10.77
C ALA A 146 5.64 -16.23 -10.33
N GLU A 147 6.21 -16.96 -11.29
CA GLU A 147 6.96 -18.20 -11.04
C GLU A 147 8.49 -17.96 -11.00
N GLU A 148 8.93 -16.77 -11.42
CA GLU A 148 10.35 -16.42 -11.52
C GLU A 148 10.72 -15.28 -10.56
N ASP A 149 11.96 -15.34 -10.06
CA ASP A 149 12.56 -14.25 -9.31
C ASP A 149 12.74 -13.03 -10.23
N ALA A 150 12.33 -11.88 -9.72
CA ALA A 150 12.46 -10.59 -10.41
C ALA A 150 13.14 -9.58 -9.45
N PRO A 151 14.46 -9.76 -9.17
CA PRO A 151 15.14 -9.02 -8.12
C PRO A 151 15.08 -7.50 -8.33
N ALA A 152 15.18 -6.75 -7.24
CA ALA A 152 15.20 -5.30 -7.28
C ALA A 152 16.38 -4.78 -8.09
N LEU A 153 16.18 -3.71 -8.83
CA LEU A 153 17.25 -3.02 -9.55
C LEU A 153 18.00 -2.08 -8.58
N PRO A 154 19.30 -1.85 -8.78
CA PRO A 154 20.02 -0.84 -8.02
C PRO A 154 19.31 0.52 -8.08
N GLU A 155 19.22 1.20 -6.93
CA GLU A 155 18.60 2.52 -6.77
C GLU A 155 17.06 2.57 -6.93
N GLU A 156 16.37 1.43 -6.99
CA GLU A 156 14.93 1.42 -6.76
C GLU A 156 14.64 1.82 -5.31
N ILE A 157 13.51 2.45 -5.08
CA ILE A 157 12.94 2.57 -3.72
C ILE A 157 12.08 1.33 -3.48
N ILE A 158 12.38 0.60 -2.41
CA ILE A 158 11.74 -0.67 -2.08
C ILE A 158 11.40 -0.75 -0.60
N TYR A 159 10.38 -1.54 -0.28
CA TYR A 159 10.29 -2.13 1.05
C TYR A 159 11.13 -3.41 1.05
N TYR A 160 11.84 -3.64 2.13
CA TYR A 160 12.72 -4.80 2.25
C TYR A 160 12.86 -5.25 3.70
N ASP A 161 13.23 -6.49 3.88
CA ASP A 161 13.60 -7.10 5.14
C ASP A 161 14.95 -7.86 5.01
N GLN A 162 15.27 -8.73 5.95
CA GLN A 162 16.54 -9.47 5.91
C GLN A 162 16.61 -10.54 4.80
N GLU A 163 15.46 -10.96 4.24
CA GLU A 163 15.40 -11.99 3.19
C GLU A 163 15.31 -11.41 1.77
N GLY A 164 14.93 -10.14 1.62
CA GLY A 164 14.85 -9.51 0.30
C GLY A 164 13.85 -8.40 0.19
N ALA A 165 13.45 -8.09 -1.05
CA ALA A 165 12.44 -7.09 -1.30
C ALA A 165 11.05 -7.61 -0.93
N VAL A 166 10.30 -6.77 -0.22
CA VAL A 166 8.92 -6.98 0.22
C VAL A 166 7.96 -6.29 -0.75
N CYS A 167 8.26 -5.06 -1.15
CA CYS A 167 7.54 -4.37 -2.21
C CYS A 167 8.52 -3.58 -3.09
N ARG A 168 8.38 -3.68 -4.43
CA ARG A 168 9.28 -3.02 -5.39
C ARG A 168 8.69 -1.74 -5.95
N CYS A 169 9.61 -0.83 -6.35
CA CYS A 169 9.29 0.48 -6.90
C CYS A 169 8.27 1.20 -6.01
N LEU A 170 8.64 1.39 -4.73
CA LEU A 170 7.87 2.04 -3.68
C LEU A 170 6.60 1.24 -3.36
N ASN A 171 5.50 1.47 -4.05
CA ASN A 171 4.21 0.80 -3.84
C ASN A 171 3.66 0.18 -5.14
N TRP A 172 4.56 -0.35 -5.98
CA TRP A 172 4.14 -0.91 -7.27
C TRP A 172 3.63 -2.35 -7.15
N ARG A 173 4.40 -3.25 -6.51
CA ARG A 173 4.07 -4.67 -6.36
C ARG A 173 4.64 -5.27 -5.09
N GLU A 174 3.84 -6.10 -4.46
CA GLU A 174 4.15 -6.88 -3.26
C GLU A 174 4.76 -8.24 -3.62
N ALA A 175 5.57 -8.78 -2.69
CA ALA A 175 6.13 -10.12 -2.77
C ALA A 175 5.12 -11.18 -2.34
N GLN A 176 5.20 -12.37 -2.95
CA GLN A 176 4.39 -13.53 -2.52
C GLN A 176 4.67 -13.93 -1.07
N ARG A 177 5.93 -13.78 -0.62
CA ARG A 177 6.38 -14.25 0.67
C ARG A 177 5.67 -13.58 1.85
N THR A 178 5.45 -12.30 1.77
CA THR A 178 4.93 -11.47 2.86
C THR A 178 3.48 -11.04 2.65
N MET A 179 2.86 -11.43 1.54
CA MET A 179 1.49 -11.05 1.19
C MET A 179 0.49 -11.49 2.26
N LEU A 180 -0.58 -10.72 2.39
CA LEU A 180 -1.74 -11.08 3.21
C LEU A 180 -2.46 -12.30 2.65
N THR A 181 -2.74 -13.26 3.52
CA THR A 181 -3.47 -14.49 3.19
C THR A 181 -4.61 -14.70 4.19
N GLU A 182 -5.44 -15.72 3.96
CA GLU A 182 -6.49 -16.12 4.91
C GLU A 182 -5.93 -16.54 6.27
N GLU A 183 -4.64 -16.92 6.33
CA GLU A 183 -3.98 -17.33 7.56
C GLU A 183 -3.39 -16.15 8.35
N THR A 184 -3.36 -14.96 7.77
CA THR A 184 -2.81 -13.76 8.41
C THR A 184 -3.56 -13.43 9.68
N ARG A 185 -2.83 -13.26 10.78
CA ARG A 185 -3.35 -12.88 12.10
C ARG A 185 -2.82 -11.54 12.58
N GLN A 186 -1.68 -11.11 12.05
CA GLN A 186 -1.04 -9.85 12.38
C GLN A 186 -0.60 -9.18 11.09
N ALA A 187 -0.96 -7.93 10.89
CA ALA A 187 -0.64 -7.20 9.68
C ALA A 187 -0.15 -5.78 9.95
N ILE A 188 0.76 -5.33 9.10
CA ILE A 188 1.14 -3.93 8.98
C ILE A 188 0.57 -3.37 7.68
N LEU A 189 -0.17 -2.27 7.78
CA LEU A 189 -0.76 -1.55 6.66
C LEU A 189 -0.05 -0.21 6.51
N VAL A 190 0.30 0.16 5.29
CA VAL A 190 1.11 1.35 5.02
C VAL A 190 0.47 2.19 3.92
N MET A 191 0.38 3.49 4.15
CA MET A 191 -0.01 4.49 3.17
C MET A 191 1.12 5.51 3.03
N GLU A 192 1.68 5.65 1.83
CA GLU A 192 2.68 6.69 1.56
C GLU A 192 1.99 7.95 1.04
N ALA A 193 2.51 9.08 1.48
CA ALA A 193 2.16 10.40 0.98
C ALA A 193 3.45 11.17 0.65
N VAL A 194 3.59 11.65 -0.57
CA VAL A 194 4.79 12.36 -1.02
C VAL A 194 4.58 13.87 -1.12
N THR A 195 3.36 14.34 -0.85
CA THR A 195 2.98 15.76 -0.75
C THR A 195 2.17 16.00 0.53
N GLU A 196 2.08 17.26 0.96
CA GLU A 196 1.27 17.63 2.14
C GLU A 196 -0.23 17.30 1.93
N GLU A 197 -0.76 17.57 0.73
CA GLU A 197 -2.15 17.26 0.41
C GLU A 197 -2.44 15.75 0.47
N GLN A 198 -1.51 14.91 -0.03
CA GLN A 198 -1.61 13.47 0.10
C GLN A 198 -1.53 13.03 1.57
N ALA A 199 -0.70 13.71 2.40
CA ALA A 199 -0.57 13.39 3.81
C ALA A 199 -1.88 13.61 4.59
N GLU A 200 -2.60 14.69 4.30
CA GLU A 200 -3.92 14.92 4.91
C GLU A 200 -4.93 13.84 4.49
N ARG A 201 -4.98 13.51 3.19
CA ARG A 201 -5.86 12.43 2.70
C ARG A 201 -5.48 11.05 3.29
N ALA A 202 -4.18 10.77 3.46
CA ALA A 202 -3.71 9.52 4.03
C ALA A 202 -4.11 9.37 5.50
N LYS A 203 -4.10 10.46 6.27
CA LYS A 203 -4.58 10.45 7.67
C LYS A 203 -6.06 10.12 7.75
N GLU A 204 -6.89 10.84 6.98
CA GLU A 204 -8.33 10.58 6.92
C GLU A 204 -8.63 9.15 6.44
N ALA A 205 -7.90 8.68 5.42
CA ALA A 205 -8.02 7.33 4.90
C ALA A 205 -7.67 6.28 5.96
N MET A 206 -6.59 6.48 6.71
CA MET A 206 -6.16 5.54 7.74
C MET A 206 -7.15 5.51 8.92
N ASP A 207 -7.73 6.65 9.28
CA ASP A 207 -8.75 6.72 10.32
C ASP A 207 -10.04 5.99 9.90
N GLU A 208 -10.48 6.15 8.64
CA GLU A 208 -11.61 5.37 8.10
C GLU A 208 -11.29 3.87 8.08
N LEU A 209 -10.09 3.50 7.62
CA LEU A 209 -9.66 2.10 7.61
C LEU A 209 -9.63 1.49 9.01
N LYS A 210 -9.15 2.23 10.00
CA LYS A 210 -9.18 1.80 11.41
C LYS A 210 -10.60 1.53 11.88
N GLY A 211 -11.56 2.39 11.53
CA GLY A 211 -12.98 2.17 11.81
C GLY A 211 -13.50 0.88 11.20
N LEU A 212 -13.24 0.65 9.91
CA LEU A 212 -13.67 -0.56 9.21
C LEU A 212 -13.03 -1.84 9.79
N VAL A 213 -11.75 -1.79 10.14
CA VAL A 213 -11.04 -2.89 10.82
C VAL A 213 -11.71 -3.21 12.16
N LYS A 214 -12.02 -2.20 12.96
CA LYS A 214 -12.71 -2.37 14.24
C LYS A 214 -14.10 -2.98 14.04
N ASP A 215 -14.86 -2.46 13.08
CA ASP A 215 -16.25 -2.90 12.83
C ASP A 215 -16.29 -4.34 12.32
N TYR A 216 -15.34 -4.75 11.49
CA TYR A 216 -15.33 -6.08 10.91
C TYR A 216 -14.64 -7.13 11.80
N PHE A 217 -13.42 -6.86 12.26
CA PHE A 217 -12.62 -7.81 13.05
C PHE A 217 -12.85 -7.69 14.55
N GLY A 218 -13.41 -6.59 15.04
CA GLY A 218 -13.57 -6.32 16.47
C GLY A 218 -12.28 -5.95 17.19
N VAL A 219 -11.20 -5.65 16.45
CA VAL A 219 -9.89 -5.30 16.99
C VAL A 219 -9.57 -3.82 16.79
N GLU A 220 -8.70 -3.27 17.65
CA GLU A 220 -8.24 -1.88 17.56
C GLU A 220 -6.92 -1.81 16.79
N GLY A 221 -6.92 -1.18 15.60
CA GLY A 221 -5.70 -0.84 14.89
C GLY A 221 -4.93 0.28 15.61
N LYS A 222 -3.59 0.16 15.65
CA LYS A 222 -2.70 1.18 16.18
C LYS A 222 -2.09 1.97 15.05
N ILE A 223 -2.43 3.27 14.95
CA ILE A 223 -1.88 4.18 13.92
C ILE A 223 -0.62 4.87 14.43
N SER A 224 0.37 5.00 13.56
CA SER A 224 1.61 5.74 13.77
C SER A 224 1.99 6.51 12.51
N TYR A 225 2.76 7.58 12.68
CA TYR A 225 3.17 8.47 11.59
C TYR A 225 4.66 8.57 11.55
N LEU A 226 5.27 8.32 10.39
CA LEU A 226 6.70 8.49 10.16
C LEU A 226 6.95 9.72 9.28
N SER A 227 8.02 10.41 9.59
CA SER A 227 8.49 11.61 8.89
C SER A 227 10.02 11.71 8.99
N THR A 228 10.61 12.73 8.40
CA THR A 228 12.04 13.03 8.57
C THR A 228 12.47 13.23 10.03
N GLN A 229 11.53 13.57 10.92
CA GLN A 229 11.81 13.76 12.35
C GLN A 229 11.61 12.46 13.17
N GLU A 230 10.79 11.56 12.69
CA GLU A 230 10.49 10.27 13.31
C GLU A 230 10.55 9.16 12.25
N ALA A 231 11.76 8.73 11.94
CA ALA A 231 12.05 7.83 10.83
C ALA A 231 11.91 6.33 11.17
N SER A 232 11.54 5.98 12.39
CA SER A 232 11.36 4.57 12.79
C SER A 232 10.29 4.39 13.84
N LEU A 233 9.71 3.19 13.87
CA LEU A 233 8.62 2.78 14.72
C LEU A 233 8.91 1.39 15.28
N GLU A 234 8.72 1.19 16.59
CA GLU A 234 8.62 -0.15 17.18
C GLU A 234 7.17 -0.65 17.06
N VAL A 235 7.04 -1.81 16.44
CA VAL A 235 5.76 -2.44 16.07
C VAL A 235 5.58 -3.73 16.86
#